data_348c3f7d344070097d5f2857f9999670
#
_entry.id   348c3f7d344070097d5f2857f9999670
#
_cell.length_a   1.000
_cell.length_b   1.000
_cell.length_c   1.000
_cell.angle_alpha   90.00
_cell.angle_beta   90.00
_cell.angle_gamma   90.00
#
_symmetry.space_group_name_H-M   'P 1'
#
loop_
_entity.id
_entity.type
_entity.pdbx_description
1 polymer ?
#
loop_
_entity_poly.entity_id
_entity_poly.type
_entity_poly.pdbx_seq_one_letter_code
_entity_poly.pdbx_strand_id
1 'polypeptide(L)'
;AEIRQPLAPPLFEPRVVSLRGATRVRTSSGLDIDGVVAPGAAIDVVLVPGVMHSSPDELAARLGGMQPEIEWLRAMHLRGVRIAASCSGTFLLAATGLLDGHRATTSWWLAAAMRQAFPDVVLESEQMVVEDGGLVTTGAATAIYQLILRLIADTGGDELAQQTARMLVIDAERQSQAPYVSQALMETPRNSLAEKAEHLLQRELHRDITVTR
;
A
#
# COMPACT_ATOMS: atom_id res chain seq x y z
N ALA A 1 21.14 7.75 -28.75
CA ALA A 1 22.50 8.14 -28.31
C ALA A 1 22.52 8.79 -26.93
N GLU A 2 21.43 9.43 -26.48
CA GLU A 2 21.34 10.12 -25.17
C GLU A 2 21.18 9.18 -23.97
N ILE A 3 20.77 7.95 -24.20
CA ILE A 3 20.56 6.93 -23.14
C ILE A 3 21.88 6.40 -22.55
N ARG A 4 23.03 6.79 -23.07
CA ARG A 4 24.37 6.28 -22.69
C ARG A 4 25.31 7.29 -22.06
N GLN A 5 24.86 8.43 -21.61
CA GLN A 5 25.72 9.27 -20.77
C GLN A 5 25.96 8.55 -19.44
N PRO A 6 27.21 8.51 -18.93
CA PRO A 6 27.45 8.03 -17.59
C PRO A 6 26.62 8.91 -16.67
N LEU A 7 25.61 8.31 -16.08
CA LEU A 7 24.72 8.97 -15.16
C LEU A 7 25.56 9.58 -14.04
N ALA A 8 25.24 10.80 -13.66
CA ALA A 8 25.55 11.31 -12.34
C ALA A 8 25.33 10.21 -11.30
N PRO A 9 25.96 10.26 -10.12
CA PRO A 9 25.76 9.24 -9.10
C PRO A 9 24.26 8.99 -8.93
N PRO A 10 23.85 7.72 -8.73
CA PRO A 10 22.43 7.37 -8.67
C PRO A 10 21.73 8.21 -7.59
N LEU A 11 20.56 8.78 -7.93
CA LEU A 11 19.76 9.60 -7.01
C LEU A 11 19.20 8.77 -5.86
N PHE A 12 19.01 7.48 -6.06
CA PHE A 12 18.47 6.55 -5.08
C PHE A 12 19.36 5.32 -4.93
N GLU A 13 19.48 4.86 -3.72
CA GLU A 13 20.10 3.59 -3.36
C GLU A 13 19.03 2.70 -2.69
N PRO A 14 18.19 1.98 -3.47
CA PRO A 14 17.16 1.13 -2.92
C PRO A 14 17.79 -0.10 -2.26
N ARG A 15 17.32 -0.44 -1.06
CA ARG A 15 17.73 -1.62 -0.31
C ARG A 15 16.49 -2.38 0.17
N VAL A 16 16.48 -3.70 -0.01
CA VAL A 16 15.51 -4.56 0.65
C VAL A 16 16.06 -4.89 2.04
N VAL A 17 15.27 -4.61 3.08
CA VAL A 17 15.71 -4.80 4.46
C VAL A 17 14.89 -5.87 5.16
N SER A 18 15.52 -6.60 6.08
CA SER A 18 14.88 -7.56 6.97
C SER A 18 15.25 -7.25 8.41
N LEU A 19 14.24 -7.11 9.28
CA LEU A 19 14.41 -6.98 10.72
C LEU A 19 14.69 -8.33 11.41
N ARG A 20 14.55 -9.43 10.65
CA ARG A 20 14.66 -10.81 11.15
C ARG A 20 15.95 -11.50 10.73
N GLY A 21 16.93 -10.73 10.23
CA GLY A 21 18.24 -11.25 9.83
C GLY A 21 18.25 -12.11 8.55
N ALA A 22 17.15 -12.07 7.77
CA ALA A 22 17.14 -12.76 6.50
C ALA A 22 18.08 -12.08 5.49
N THR A 23 18.87 -12.85 4.75
CA THR A 23 19.72 -12.38 3.64
C THR A 23 19.07 -12.63 2.28
N ARG A 24 17.98 -13.39 2.27
CA ARG A 24 17.13 -13.70 1.12
C ARG A 24 15.67 -13.71 1.56
N VAL A 25 14.78 -13.18 0.75
CA VAL A 25 13.34 -13.27 0.95
C VAL A 25 12.67 -13.84 -0.28
N ARG A 26 11.65 -14.66 -0.06
CA ARG A 26 10.80 -15.18 -1.13
C ARG A 26 9.53 -14.35 -1.23
N THR A 27 9.26 -13.85 -2.43
CA THR A 27 8.04 -13.10 -2.72
C THR A 27 6.82 -14.04 -2.77
N SER A 28 5.62 -13.47 -2.66
CA SER A 28 4.37 -14.23 -2.84
C SER A 28 4.22 -14.83 -4.23
N SER A 29 4.87 -14.26 -5.25
CA SER A 29 4.91 -14.80 -6.61
C SER A 29 5.96 -15.90 -6.80
N GLY A 30 6.69 -16.28 -5.74
CA GLY A 30 7.69 -17.34 -5.76
C GLY A 30 9.08 -16.92 -6.22
N LEU A 31 9.31 -15.62 -6.46
CA LEU A 31 10.64 -15.09 -6.79
C LEU A 31 11.47 -14.95 -5.51
N ASP A 32 12.75 -15.32 -5.59
CA ASP A 32 13.70 -15.08 -4.52
C ASP A 32 14.44 -13.76 -4.77
N ILE A 33 14.51 -12.93 -3.74
CA ILE A 33 15.29 -11.68 -3.73
C ILE A 33 16.47 -11.91 -2.80
N ASP A 34 17.66 -11.88 -3.37
CA ASP A 34 18.94 -11.94 -2.65
C ASP A 34 19.41 -10.52 -2.29
N GLY A 35 20.44 -10.46 -1.44
CA GLY A 35 21.01 -9.17 -1.03
C GLY A 35 20.16 -8.39 -0.03
N VAL A 36 19.27 -9.08 0.67
CA VAL A 36 18.53 -8.49 1.79
C VAL A 36 19.50 -8.20 2.93
N VAL A 37 19.40 -7.01 3.49
CA VAL A 37 20.32 -6.53 4.53
C VAL A 37 19.54 -6.14 5.80
N ALA A 38 20.27 -6.01 6.91
CA ALA A 38 19.71 -5.36 8.10
C ALA A 38 19.49 -3.85 7.82
N PRO A 39 18.48 -3.20 8.44
CA PRO A 39 18.30 -1.76 8.30
C PRO A 39 19.55 -1.00 8.75
N GLY A 40 20.07 -0.14 7.89
CA GLY A 40 21.20 0.74 8.20
C GLY A 40 20.81 1.94 9.06
N ALA A 41 21.80 2.75 9.43
CA ALA A 41 21.58 3.96 10.22
C ALA A 41 21.03 5.14 9.38
N ALA A 42 21.46 5.24 8.12
CA ALA A 42 21.05 6.29 7.19
C ALA A 42 19.91 5.77 6.32
N ILE A 43 18.71 6.26 6.57
CA ILE A 43 17.49 5.94 5.81
C ILE A 43 16.73 7.25 5.64
N ASP A 44 16.47 7.65 4.39
CA ASP A 44 15.69 8.84 4.08
C ASP A 44 14.21 8.53 3.92
N VAL A 45 13.91 7.37 3.31
CA VAL A 45 12.54 6.91 3.04
C VAL A 45 12.42 5.42 3.34
N VAL A 46 11.38 5.05 4.05
CA VAL A 46 10.95 3.65 4.20
C VAL A 46 9.76 3.41 3.30
N LEU A 47 9.84 2.38 2.46
CA LEU A 47 8.72 1.93 1.64
C LEU A 47 8.21 0.58 2.16
N VAL A 48 6.97 0.58 2.64
CA VAL A 48 6.24 -0.60 3.11
C VAL A 48 5.45 -1.18 1.94
N PRO A 49 5.83 -2.35 1.41
CA PRO A 49 5.11 -2.98 0.30
C PRO A 49 3.77 -3.55 0.76
N GLY A 50 2.94 -3.92 -0.21
CA GLY A 50 1.70 -4.66 0.06
C GLY A 50 1.98 -6.01 0.73
N VAL A 51 1.18 -6.33 1.74
CA VAL A 51 1.18 -7.64 2.41
C VAL A 51 0.21 -8.55 1.66
N MET A 52 0.72 -9.65 1.10
CA MET A 52 -0.13 -10.61 0.37
C MET A 52 -1.08 -11.31 1.33
N HIS A 53 -2.34 -11.42 0.94
CA HIS A 53 -3.41 -12.05 1.71
C HIS A 53 -4.52 -12.51 0.76
N SER A 54 -5.31 -13.47 1.22
CA SER A 54 -6.48 -13.98 0.50
C SER A 54 -7.80 -13.47 1.10
N SER A 55 -7.75 -12.88 2.29
CA SER A 55 -8.90 -12.30 2.97
C SER A 55 -8.45 -11.24 4.00
N PRO A 56 -9.35 -10.33 4.42
CA PRO A 56 -9.07 -9.38 5.50
C PRO A 56 -8.67 -10.06 6.81
N ASP A 57 -9.25 -11.21 7.15
CA ASP A 57 -8.91 -11.95 8.37
C ASP A 57 -7.47 -12.51 8.30
N GLU A 58 -7.05 -13.00 7.14
CA GLU A 58 -5.66 -13.44 6.95
C GLU A 58 -4.69 -12.25 7.06
N LEU A 59 -5.05 -11.09 6.50
CA LEU A 59 -4.26 -9.87 6.64
C LEU A 59 -4.09 -9.51 8.11
N ALA A 60 -5.18 -9.49 8.88
CA ALA A 60 -5.15 -9.22 10.33
C ALA A 60 -4.27 -10.22 11.08
N ALA A 61 -4.37 -11.52 10.77
CA ALA A 61 -3.54 -12.55 11.39
C ALA A 61 -2.05 -12.36 11.08
N ARG A 62 -1.71 -11.98 9.84
CA ARG A 62 -0.32 -11.68 9.44
C ARG A 62 0.24 -10.48 10.19
N LEU A 63 -0.55 -9.40 10.34
CA LEU A 63 -0.15 -8.21 11.08
C LEU A 63 0.15 -8.53 12.56
N GLY A 64 -0.59 -9.46 13.17
CA GLY A 64 -0.32 -9.93 14.53
C GLY A 64 1.09 -10.51 14.74
N GLY A 65 1.70 -11.04 13.68
CA GLY A 65 3.08 -11.54 13.68
C GLY A 65 4.15 -10.51 13.32
N MET A 66 3.78 -9.25 13.06
CA MET A 66 4.67 -8.18 12.56
C MET A 66 5.02 -7.13 13.61
N GLN A 67 5.00 -7.51 14.88
CA GLN A 67 5.31 -6.59 15.99
C GLN A 67 6.69 -5.92 15.86
N PRO A 68 7.79 -6.63 15.49
CA PRO A 68 9.08 -5.98 15.27
C PRO A 68 9.05 -4.92 14.18
N GLU A 69 8.31 -5.15 13.10
CA GLU A 69 8.14 -4.22 11.99
C GLU A 69 7.35 -2.98 12.43
N ILE A 70 6.30 -3.15 13.23
CA ILE A 70 5.49 -2.08 13.82
C ILE A 70 6.35 -1.17 14.69
N GLU A 71 7.12 -1.75 15.61
CA GLU A 71 8.00 -1.00 16.51
C GLU A 71 9.10 -0.26 15.76
N TRP A 72 9.68 -0.90 14.75
CA TRP A 72 10.70 -0.28 13.91
C TRP A 72 10.15 0.90 13.11
N LEU A 73 8.97 0.77 12.52
CA LEU A 73 8.32 1.87 11.78
C LEU A 73 8.05 3.08 12.71
N ARG A 74 7.58 2.85 13.94
CA ARG A 74 7.44 3.91 14.96
C ARG A 74 8.78 4.60 15.23
N ALA A 75 9.84 3.82 15.41
CA ALA A 75 11.17 4.37 15.66
C ALA A 75 11.69 5.18 14.45
N MET A 76 11.41 4.76 13.22
CA MET A 76 11.80 5.51 12.03
C MET A 76 11.03 6.84 11.94
N HIS A 77 9.72 6.83 12.20
CA HIS A 77 8.91 8.03 12.22
C HIS A 77 9.42 9.05 13.26
N LEU A 78 9.72 8.60 14.48
CA LEU A 78 10.30 9.46 15.53
C LEU A 78 11.65 10.07 15.15
N ARG A 79 12.40 9.46 14.26
CA ARG A 79 13.66 9.98 13.70
C ARG A 79 13.44 10.96 12.54
N GLY A 80 12.18 11.21 12.15
CA GLY A 80 11.83 12.07 11.02
C GLY A 80 12.01 11.42 9.64
N VAL A 81 12.17 10.08 9.60
CA VAL A 81 12.23 9.34 8.33
C VAL A 81 10.85 9.33 7.67
N ARG A 82 10.79 9.69 6.40
CA ARG A 82 9.55 9.62 5.62
C ARG A 82 9.12 8.16 5.44
N ILE A 83 7.88 7.84 5.80
CA ILE A 83 7.35 6.48 5.65
C ILE A 83 6.27 6.49 4.60
N ALA A 84 6.43 5.60 3.62
CA ALA A 84 5.46 5.38 2.56
C ALA A 84 4.94 3.94 2.63
N ALA A 85 3.63 3.75 2.50
CA ALA A 85 3.00 2.44 2.47
C ALA A 85 2.15 2.27 1.21
N SER A 86 2.23 1.10 0.59
CA SER A 86 1.50 0.82 -0.64
C SER A 86 0.45 -0.26 -0.44
N CYS A 87 -0.74 -0.05 -1.01
CA CYS A 87 -1.79 -1.07 -1.07
C CYS A 87 -2.16 -1.57 0.35
N SER A 88 -2.18 -2.89 0.58
CA SER A 88 -2.41 -3.51 1.90
C SER A 88 -1.28 -3.23 2.92
N GLY A 89 -0.11 -2.73 2.48
CA GLY A 89 0.94 -2.25 3.40
C GLY A 89 0.49 -1.10 4.29
N THR A 90 -0.54 -0.34 3.87
CA THR A 90 -1.15 0.70 4.71
C THR A 90 -1.73 0.13 6.01
N PHE A 91 -2.18 -1.12 6.03
CA PHE A 91 -2.64 -1.78 7.26
C PHE A 91 -1.51 -1.97 8.27
N LEU A 92 -0.30 -2.32 7.80
CA LEU A 92 0.86 -2.39 8.68
C LEU A 92 1.21 -1.02 9.26
N LEU A 93 1.15 0.03 8.43
CA LEU A 93 1.36 1.39 8.89
C LEU A 93 0.25 1.85 9.87
N ALA A 94 -1.01 1.52 9.62
CA ALA A 94 -2.12 1.79 10.54
C ALA A 94 -1.95 1.06 11.87
N ALA A 95 -1.48 -0.20 11.86
CA ALA A 95 -1.22 -0.97 13.06
C ALA A 95 -0.14 -0.35 13.97
N THR A 96 0.67 0.58 13.46
CA THR A 96 1.58 1.38 14.29
C THR A 96 0.85 2.44 15.13
N GLY A 97 -0.40 2.79 14.83
CA GLY A 97 -1.12 3.93 15.40
C GLY A 97 -0.68 5.30 14.84
N LEU A 98 0.30 5.34 13.92
CA LEU A 98 0.78 6.60 13.33
C LEU A 98 -0.22 7.25 12.38
N LEU A 99 -1.20 6.49 11.88
CA LEU A 99 -2.25 7.00 11.01
C LEU A 99 -3.50 7.49 11.76
N ASP A 100 -3.57 7.36 13.09
CA ASP A 100 -4.72 7.78 13.87
C ASP A 100 -4.93 9.30 13.76
N GLY A 101 -6.10 9.73 13.31
CA GLY A 101 -6.43 11.12 13.02
C GLY A 101 -5.84 11.68 11.73
N HIS A 102 -5.00 10.93 11.02
CA HIS A 102 -4.41 11.34 9.75
C HIS A 102 -5.17 10.81 8.55
N ARG A 103 -5.08 11.55 7.44
CA ARG A 103 -5.62 11.12 6.14
C ARG A 103 -4.74 10.02 5.55
N ALA A 104 -5.37 9.01 4.99
CA ALA A 104 -4.68 7.89 4.33
C ALA A 104 -5.53 7.30 3.20
N THR A 105 -4.89 6.55 2.32
CA THR A 105 -5.56 5.70 1.33
C THR A 105 -5.02 4.27 1.39
N THR A 106 -5.76 3.36 0.82
CA THR A 106 -5.38 1.96 0.61
C THR A 106 -6.03 1.46 -0.68
N SER A 107 -5.85 0.22 -1.03
CA SER A 107 -6.59 -0.36 -2.15
C SER A 107 -8.09 -0.23 -1.94
N TRP A 108 -8.81 0.26 -2.95
CA TRP A 108 -10.24 0.53 -2.86
C TRP A 108 -11.07 -0.68 -2.40
N TRP A 109 -10.67 -1.91 -2.77
CA TRP A 109 -11.38 -3.13 -2.34
C TRP A 109 -11.17 -3.47 -0.86
N LEU A 110 -10.13 -2.93 -0.22
CA LEU A 110 -9.85 -3.07 1.21
C LEU A 110 -10.45 -1.94 2.06
N ALA A 111 -11.11 -0.96 1.46
CA ALA A 111 -11.58 0.23 2.16
C ALA A 111 -12.54 -0.09 3.32
N ALA A 112 -13.43 -1.07 3.14
CA ALA A 112 -14.35 -1.49 4.19
C ALA A 112 -13.61 -2.14 5.37
N ALA A 113 -12.68 -3.03 5.09
CA ALA A 113 -11.85 -3.68 6.11
C ALA A 113 -10.97 -2.67 6.86
N MET A 114 -10.42 -1.67 6.15
CA MET A 114 -9.62 -0.61 6.75
C MET A 114 -10.43 0.23 7.73
N ARG A 115 -11.63 0.69 7.35
CA ARG A 115 -12.53 1.45 8.23
C ARG A 115 -12.96 0.66 9.47
N GLN A 116 -13.14 -0.66 9.32
CA GLN A 116 -13.50 -1.53 10.43
C GLN A 116 -12.34 -1.77 11.40
N ALA A 117 -11.14 -2.02 10.87
CA ALA A 117 -9.97 -2.36 11.69
C ALA A 117 -9.31 -1.12 12.32
N PHE A 118 -9.37 0.02 11.63
CA PHE A 118 -8.71 1.28 12.04
C PHE A 118 -9.66 2.47 11.89
N PRO A 119 -10.68 2.57 12.77
CA PRO A 119 -11.73 3.59 12.65
C PRO A 119 -11.23 5.02 12.84
N ASP A 120 -10.09 5.21 13.51
CA ASP A 120 -9.50 6.52 13.75
C ASP A 120 -8.72 7.07 12.56
N VAL A 121 -8.51 6.27 11.50
CA VAL A 121 -7.88 6.72 10.25
C VAL A 121 -8.89 7.44 9.37
N VAL A 122 -8.55 8.64 8.89
CA VAL A 122 -9.37 9.39 7.94
C VAL A 122 -9.13 8.85 6.52
N LEU A 123 -9.91 7.83 6.14
CA LEU A 123 -9.69 7.07 4.91
C LEU A 123 -10.28 7.76 3.68
N GLU A 124 -9.40 8.16 2.76
CA GLU A 124 -9.70 8.72 1.43
C GLU A 124 -9.52 7.64 0.34
N SER A 125 -10.40 6.63 0.32
CA SER A 125 -10.24 5.42 -0.51
C SER A 125 -10.28 5.65 -2.02
N GLU A 126 -10.66 6.83 -2.49
CA GLU A 126 -10.67 7.18 -3.92
C GLU A 126 -9.35 7.78 -4.41
N GLN A 127 -8.50 8.24 -3.50
CA GLN A 127 -7.22 8.86 -3.84
C GLN A 127 -6.18 7.81 -4.22
N MET A 128 -5.33 8.14 -5.22
CA MET A 128 -4.19 7.30 -5.59
C MET A 128 -3.06 7.40 -4.58
N VAL A 129 -2.79 8.61 -4.09
CA VAL A 129 -1.74 8.93 -3.12
C VAL A 129 -2.30 9.93 -2.13
N VAL A 130 -2.12 9.67 -0.85
CA VAL A 130 -2.42 10.60 0.25
C VAL A 130 -1.14 10.80 1.06
N GLU A 131 -0.82 12.06 1.32
CA GLU A 131 0.29 12.46 2.19
C GLU A 131 -0.24 13.32 3.33
N ASP A 132 0.09 12.93 4.55
CA ASP A 132 -0.27 13.64 5.76
C ASP A 132 0.72 13.33 6.90
N GLY A 133 1.17 14.34 7.63
CA GLY A 133 2.06 14.17 8.79
C GLY A 133 3.41 13.48 8.49
N GLY A 134 3.96 13.59 7.26
CA GLY A 134 5.18 12.90 6.86
C GLY A 134 4.98 11.41 6.52
N LEU A 135 3.73 10.95 6.51
CA LEU A 135 3.31 9.62 6.12
C LEU A 135 2.70 9.67 4.72
N VAL A 136 3.05 8.73 3.87
CA VAL A 136 2.50 8.63 2.52
C VAL A 136 1.85 7.28 2.35
N THR A 137 0.62 7.27 1.84
CA THR A 137 -0.08 6.02 1.55
C THR A 137 -0.54 6.00 0.11
N THR A 138 -0.51 4.84 -0.53
CA THR A 138 -0.97 4.69 -1.91
C THR A 138 -2.06 3.64 -2.05
N GLY A 139 -2.90 3.85 -3.03
CA GLY A 139 -4.01 2.96 -3.37
C GLY A 139 -3.57 1.63 -3.99
N ALA A 140 -4.39 1.13 -4.89
CA ALA A 140 -4.24 -0.18 -5.51
C ALA A 140 -2.99 -0.30 -6.40
N ALA A 141 -2.40 -1.48 -6.38
CA ALA A 141 -1.33 -2.00 -7.24
C ALA A 141 -0.40 -0.94 -7.89
N THR A 142 -0.79 -0.41 -9.05
CA THR A 142 0.02 0.53 -9.82
C THR A 142 0.08 1.95 -9.24
N ALA A 143 -0.68 2.25 -8.18
CA ALA A 143 -0.60 3.54 -7.48
C ALA A 143 0.79 3.82 -6.88
N ILE A 144 1.58 2.76 -6.65
CA ILE A 144 2.97 2.89 -6.25
C ILE A 144 3.81 3.72 -7.23
N TYR A 145 3.48 3.69 -8.52
CA TYR A 145 4.22 4.45 -9.52
C TYR A 145 4.05 5.96 -9.34
N GLN A 146 2.87 6.43 -8.93
CA GLN A 146 2.65 7.85 -8.62
C GLN A 146 3.51 8.28 -7.42
N LEU A 147 3.65 7.43 -6.41
CA LEU A 147 4.57 7.69 -5.30
C LEU A 147 6.03 7.76 -5.77
N ILE A 148 6.47 6.79 -6.57
CA ILE A 148 7.86 6.76 -7.07
C ILE A 148 8.14 8.00 -7.95
N LEU A 149 7.20 8.38 -8.83
CA LEU A 149 7.36 9.61 -9.64
C LEU A 149 7.44 10.86 -8.76
N ARG A 150 6.67 10.94 -7.67
CA ARG A 150 6.76 12.03 -6.69
C ARG A 150 8.13 12.05 -6.00
N LEU A 151 8.66 10.91 -5.56
CA LEU A 151 10.00 10.84 -4.97
C LEU A 151 11.09 11.25 -5.96
N ILE A 152 10.93 10.90 -7.24
CA ILE A 152 11.84 11.34 -8.31
C ILE A 152 11.75 12.85 -8.50
N ALA A 153 10.54 13.43 -8.52
CA ALA A 153 10.33 14.87 -8.63
C ALA A 153 10.97 15.63 -7.44
N ASP A 154 10.73 15.15 -6.22
CA ASP A 154 11.27 15.77 -5.00
C ASP A 154 12.81 15.76 -4.96
N THR A 155 13.46 14.78 -5.60
CA THR A 155 14.92 14.59 -5.53
C THR A 155 15.64 15.07 -6.78
N GLY A 156 15.08 14.80 -7.96
CA GLY A 156 15.70 15.04 -9.27
C GLY A 156 14.98 16.07 -10.13
N GLY A 157 13.86 16.62 -9.64
CA GLY A 157 13.03 17.61 -10.32
C GLY A 157 11.95 17.01 -11.21
N ASP A 158 10.94 17.85 -11.52
CA ASP A 158 9.75 17.48 -12.28
C ASP A 158 10.06 16.97 -13.69
N GLU A 159 11.08 17.54 -14.34
CA GLU A 159 11.46 17.12 -15.69
C GLU A 159 11.91 15.65 -15.73
N LEU A 160 12.73 15.23 -14.76
CA LEU A 160 13.17 13.84 -14.66
C LEU A 160 11.99 12.90 -14.36
N ALA A 161 11.07 13.30 -13.49
CA ALA A 161 9.87 12.53 -13.18
C ALA A 161 8.98 12.35 -14.43
N GLN A 162 8.77 13.42 -15.20
CA GLN A 162 8.01 13.36 -16.46
C GLN A 162 8.68 12.48 -17.52
N GLN A 163 10.00 12.61 -17.68
CA GLN A 163 10.76 11.75 -18.60
C GLN A 163 10.64 10.28 -18.19
N THR A 164 10.77 9.99 -16.89
CA THR A 164 10.60 8.64 -16.35
C THR A 164 9.20 8.10 -16.62
N ALA A 165 8.15 8.89 -16.39
CA ALA A 165 6.77 8.50 -16.67
C ALA A 165 6.55 8.17 -18.15
N ARG A 166 7.09 8.99 -19.06
CA ARG A 166 7.01 8.75 -20.52
C ARG A 166 7.73 7.46 -20.92
N MET A 167 8.94 7.21 -20.40
CA MET A 167 9.70 5.99 -20.68
C MET A 167 8.99 4.72 -20.21
N LEU A 168 8.30 4.80 -19.08
CA LEU A 168 7.56 3.68 -18.49
C LEU A 168 6.10 3.58 -18.99
N VAL A 169 5.66 4.52 -19.85
CA VAL A 169 4.28 4.61 -20.34
C VAL A 169 3.27 4.70 -19.19
N ILE A 170 3.60 5.50 -18.18
CA ILE A 170 2.78 5.73 -17.00
C ILE A 170 2.10 7.09 -17.13
N ASP A 171 0.79 7.15 -16.87
CA ASP A 171 0.06 8.39 -16.71
C ASP A 171 0.42 9.03 -15.35
N ALA A 172 1.25 10.06 -15.38
CA ALA A 172 1.68 10.79 -14.17
C ALA A 172 0.56 11.63 -13.55
N GLU A 173 -0.47 12.00 -14.32
CA GLU A 173 -1.57 12.86 -13.88
C GLU A 173 -2.70 12.09 -13.18
N ARG A 174 -2.60 10.78 -13.11
CA ARG A 174 -3.62 9.94 -12.48
C ARG A 174 -3.66 10.14 -10.97
N GLN A 175 -4.75 10.75 -10.48
CA GLN A 175 -4.91 11.11 -9.07
C GLN A 175 -5.95 10.25 -8.33
N SER A 176 -6.88 9.60 -9.05
CA SER A 176 -7.97 8.88 -8.46
C SER A 176 -8.04 7.43 -8.91
N GLN A 177 -8.36 6.54 -7.98
CA GLN A 177 -8.69 5.13 -8.26
C GLN A 177 -10.21 4.90 -8.41
N ALA A 178 -11.05 5.91 -8.19
CA ALA A 178 -12.50 5.80 -8.30
C ALA A 178 -13.00 5.20 -9.63
N PRO A 179 -12.42 5.53 -10.82
CA PRO A 179 -12.84 4.92 -12.08
C PRO A 179 -12.63 3.41 -12.16
N TYR A 180 -11.82 2.84 -11.27
CA TYR A 180 -11.47 1.41 -11.25
C TYR A 180 -12.22 0.62 -10.20
N VAL A 181 -13.07 1.27 -9.40
CA VAL A 181 -13.87 0.63 -8.35
C VAL A 181 -14.87 -0.34 -8.98
N SER A 182 -14.80 -1.60 -8.58
CA SER A 182 -15.74 -2.65 -8.98
C SER A 182 -16.37 -3.26 -7.73
N GLN A 183 -17.68 -3.19 -7.64
CA GLN A 183 -18.44 -3.77 -6.53
C GLN A 183 -18.19 -5.29 -6.38
N ALA A 184 -18.00 -5.98 -7.51
CA ALA A 184 -17.77 -7.43 -7.52
C ALA A 184 -16.41 -7.85 -6.94
N LEU A 185 -15.46 -6.90 -6.82
CA LEU A 185 -14.12 -7.16 -6.30
C LEU A 185 -13.89 -6.54 -4.91
N MET A 186 -14.91 -5.90 -4.31
CA MET A 186 -14.79 -5.36 -2.96
C MET A 186 -14.71 -6.49 -1.94
N GLU A 187 -13.65 -6.51 -1.16
CA GLU A 187 -13.52 -7.42 -0.03
C GLU A 187 -14.47 -6.98 1.08
N THR A 188 -15.41 -7.84 1.43
CA THR A 188 -16.33 -7.62 2.55
C THR A 188 -15.83 -8.36 3.79
N PRO A 189 -15.88 -7.74 4.97
CA PRO A 189 -15.55 -8.43 6.22
C PRO A 189 -16.47 -9.64 6.42
N ARG A 190 -15.89 -10.78 6.81
CA ARG A 190 -16.68 -11.98 7.15
C ARG A 190 -17.72 -11.67 8.21
N ASN A 191 -18.93 -12.26 8.07
CA ASN A 191 -20.10 -12.01 8.92
C ASN A 191 -20.77 -10.64 8.78
N SER A 192 -20.47 -9.84 7.77
CA SER A 192 -21.27 -8.65 7.49
C SER A 192 -22.70 -9.03 7.06
N LEU A 193 -23.66 -8.13 7.28
CA LEU A 193 -25.02 -8.32 6.75
C LEU A 193 -25.03 -8.44 5.21
N ALA A 194 -24.11 -7.73 4.55
CA ALA A 194 -23.92 -7.79 3.10
C ALA A 194 -23.47 -9.19 2.64
N GLU A 195 -22.50 -9.81 3.31
CA GLU A 195 -22.04 -11.18 2.99
C GLU A 195 -23.17 -12.21 3.22
N LYS A 196 -23.89 -12.07 4.33
CA LYS A 196 -25.06 -12.95 4.60
C LYS A 196 -26.15 -12.80 3.56
N ALA A 197 -26.42 -11.56 3.11
CA ALA A 197 -27.39 -11.29 2.06
C ALA A 197 -26.91 -11.84 0.70
N GLU A 198 -25.65 -11.66 0.36
CA GLU A 198 -25.04 -12.18 -0.87
C GLU A 198 -25.07 -13.71 -0.90
N HIS A 199 -24.66 -14.37 0.19
CA HIS A 199 -24.77 -15.82 0.33
C HIS A 199 -26.22 -16.33 0.22
N LEU A 200 -27.17 -15.60 0.80
CA LEU A 200 -28.57 -15.93 0.69
C LEU A 200 -29.06 -15.79 -0.76
N LEU A 201 -28.73 -14.67 -1.40
CA LEU A 201 -29.07 -14.43 -2.81
C LEU A 201 -28.46 -15.48 -3.74
N GLN A 202 -27.18 -15.81 -3.59
CA GLN A 202 -26.51 -16.83 -4.40
C GLN A 202 -27.15 -18.23 -4.24
N ARG A 203 -27.53 -18.60 -3.02
CA ARG A 203 -28.22 -19.86 -2.76
C ARG A 203 -29.60 -19.94 -3.34
N GLU A 204 -30.31 -18.81 -3.37
CA GLU A 204 -31.73 -18.73 -3.72
C GLU A 204 -31.96 -18.14 -5.12
N LEU A 205 -30.89 -17.90 -5.92
CA LEU A 205 -30.97 -17.29 -7.26
C LEU A 205 -31.93 -18.00 -8.24
N HIS A 206 -32.25 -19.26 -7.96
CA HIS A 206 -33.18 -20.07 -8.77
C HIS A 206 -34.64 -19.99 -8.26
N ARG A 207 -34.93 -19.20 -7.23
CA ARG A 207 -36.25 -19.01 -6.65
C ARG A 207 -36.69 -17.56 -6.80
N ASP A 208 -38.00 -17.37 -6.96
CA ASP A 208 -38.59 -16.02 -6.90
C ASP A 208 -38.55 -15.50 -5.43
N ILE A 209 -37.57 -14.63 -5.16
CA ILE A 209 -37.42 -14.02 -3.84
C ILE A 209 -38.22 -12.74 -3.81
N THR A 210 -39.26 -12.71 -2.96
CA THR A 210 -40.02 -11.51 -2.68
C THR A 210 -39.66 -10.94 -1.32
N VAL A 211 -39.34 -9.63 -1.27
CA VAL A 211 -39.15 -8.92 -0.03
C VAL A 211 -40.53 -8.55 0.53
N THR A 212 -40.96 -9.29 1.55
CA THR A 212 -42.16 -8.89 2.33
C THR A 212 -41.73 -7.86 3.37
N ARG A 213 -42.41 -6.71 3.37
CA ARG A 213 -42.22 -5.65 4.38
C ARG A 213 -42.68 -6.10 5.74
#